data_d3bedace3f0ef699eecf43ee6e949826
#
_entry.id   d3bedace3f0ef699eecf43ee6e949826
#
_cell.length_a   1.000
_cell.length_b   1.000
_cell.length_c   1.000
_cell.angle_alpha   90.00
_cell.angle_beta   90.00
_cell.angle_gamma   90.00
#
_symmetry.space_group_name_H-M   'P 1'
#
loop_
_entity.id
_entity.type
_entity.pdbx_description
1 polymer ?
#
loop_
_entity_poly.entity_id
_entity_poly.type
_entity_poly.pdbx_seq_one_letter_code
_entity_poly.pdbx_strand_id
1 'polypeptide(L)'
;LNSYRVMDETAKQKKLENGRVLSEVEAEKKIRGFTDHTDYDLIALSGLITTLKWQKKVLNILQKLAPSSYKISGGGLATEFREDLLNWMPDLDGIAHSEGDDVILKIARDAKIIRNSRKMTKSMLTDVVSPEKTTILNGKLYTIYGGGRPKDLNALPFPDWDILTQDPNNKDILENYINTPIWGKEAKNSSATSFSMKRSINTVSSRGCPFACKFCFRGAQGERNYGIRSPENLFCEMKHYVERYGIDFLGYVDDNFAVSRKRIFELEKLISNWTTENGLIWGTHARLDEAADIKNCVDGVLKLNEPLRVNSMYNAGCRYIGFGAESASPRMLE
;
A
#
# COMPACT_ATOMS: atom_id res chain seq x y z
N LEU A 1 6.76 -8.00 3.88
CA LEU A 1 7.75 -7.97 2.81
C LEU A 1 7.91 -9.34 2.15
N ASN A 2 8.05 -10.42 2.91
CA ASN A 2 8.22 -11.76 2.35
C ASN A 2 6.97 -12.33 1.69
N SER A 3 5.76 -12.05 2.21
CA SER A 3 4.52 -12.44 1.54
C SER A 3 4.32 -11.65 0.23
N TYR A 4 4.69 -10.38 0.22
CA TYR A 4 4.67 -9.55 -0.99
C TYR A 4 5.67 -10.07 -2.03
N ARG A 5 6.88 -10.48 -1.62
CA ARG A 5 7.87 -11.12 -2.50
C ARG A 5 7.38 -12.42 -3.10
N VAL A 6 6.77 -13.31 -2.31
CA VAL A 6 6.22 -14.57 -2.81
C VAL A 6 5.07 -14.32 -3.79
N MET A 7 4.26 -13.29 -3.55
CA MET A 7 3.17 -12.91 -4.46
C MET A 7 3.67 -12.19 -5.71
N ASP A 8 4.67 -11.32 -5.59
CA ASP A 8 5.28 -10.63 -6.72
C ASP A 8 6.04 -11.62 -7.62
N GLU A 9 6.76 -12.56 -7.04
CA GLU A 9 7.34 -13.68 -7.77
C GLU A 9 6.29 -14.57 -8.42
N THR A 10 5.11 -14.76 -7.78
CA THR A 10 4.00 -15.49 -8.40
C THR A 10 3.42 -14.71 -9.57
N ALA A 11 3.31 -13.39 -9.47
CA ALA A 11 2.88 -12.53 -10.57
C ALA A 11 3.91 -12.48 -11.70
N LYS A 12 5.21 -12.46 -11.36
CA LYS A 12 6.32 -12.52 -12.32
C LYS A 12 6.41 -13.88 -12.98
N GLN A 13 6.25 -14.96 -12.23
CA GLN A 13 6.21 -16.32 -12.72
C GLN A 13 4.98 -16.58 -13.59
N LYS A 14 3.84 -15.93 -13.29
CA LYS A 14 2.69 -15.84 -14.18
C LYS A 14 3.03 -15.26 -15.56
N LYS A 15 3.91 -14.27 -15.60
CA LYS A 15 4.34 -13.63 -16.85
C LYS A 15 5.36 -14.50 -17.61
N LEU A 16 6.19 -15.26 -16.90
CA LEU A 16 7.26 -16.11 -17.44
C LEU A 16 6.79 -17.54 -17.77
N GLU A 17 5.83 -18.08 -17.03
CA GLU A 17 5.40 -19.48 -17.09
C GLU A 17 3.88 -19.65 -17.41
N ASN A 18 3.28 -18.79 -18.22
CA ASN A 18 1.86 -18.86 -18.60
C ASN A 18 0.88 -18.79 -17.39
N GLY A 19 1.23 -18.13 -16.32
CA GLY A 19 0.29 -17.82 -15.25
C GLY A 19 0.09 -18.92 -14.19
N ARG A 20 1.02 -19.83 -14.05
CA ARG A 20 0.94 -20.89 -13.03
C ARG A 20 1.13 -20.32 -11.61
N VAL A 21 0.24 -20.68 -10.71
CA VAL A 21 0.41 -20.42 -9.26
C VAL A 21 1.43 -21.40 -8.69
N LEU A 22 2.31 -20.95 -7.79
CA LEU A 22 3.24 -21.84 -7.08
C LEU A 22 2.48 -22.98 -6.38
N SER A 23 2.99 -24.20 -6.52
CA SER A 23 2.57 -25.33 -5.70
C SER A 23 2.98 -25.13 -4.24
N GLU A 24 2.38 -25.89 -3.32
CA GLU A 24 2.78 -25.85 -1.90
C GLU A 24 4.25 -26.20 -1.69
N VAL A 25 4.77 -27.15 -2.45
CA VAL A 25 6.19 -27.59 -2.39
C VAL A 25 7.12 -26.46 -2.81
N GLU A 26 6.78 -25.76 -3.90
CA GLU A 26 7.58 -24.62 -4.37
C GLU A 26 7.53 -23.45 -3.39
N ALA A 27 6.35 -23.16 -2.81
CA ALA A 27 6.18 -22.15 -1.78
C ALA A 27 7.00 -22.51 -0.53
N GLU A 28 6.95 -23.77 -0.07
CA GLU A 28 7.74 -24.24 1.06
C GLU A 28 9.23 -24.09 0.80
N LYS A 29 9.70 -24.47 -0.39
CA LYS A 29 11.12 -24.31 -0.77
C LYS A 29 11.56 -22.85 -0.71
N LYS A 30 10.73 -21.92 -1.20
CA LYS A 30 11.02 -20.48 -1.13
C LYS A 30 11.03 -19.96 0.31
N ILE A 31 10.07 -20.36 1.13
CA ILE A 31 9.99 -19.96 2.54
C ILE A 31 11.19 -20.50 3.31
N ARG A 32 11.63 -21.75 3.07
CA ARG A 32 12.85 -22.32 3.64
C ARG A 32 14.07 -21.46 3.34
N GLY A 33 14.23 -20.97 2.12
CA GLY A 33 15.35 -20.08 1.76
C GLY A 33 15.45 -18.83 2.63
N PHE A 34 14.34 -18.39 3.25
CA PHE A 34 14.34 -17.28 4.20
C PHE A 34 14.47 -17.73 5.65
N THR A 35 13.97 -18.91 6.02
CA THR A 35 13.88 -19.37 7.41
C THR A 35 15.03 -20.27 7.84
N ASP A 36 15.69 -20.99 6.92
CA ASP A 36 16.76 -21.93 7.26
C ASP A 36 18.01 -21.26 7.87
N HIS A 37 18.23 -19.96 7.59
CA HIS A 37 19.39 -19.22 8.04
C HIS A 37 19.06 -18.03 8.94
N THR A 38 17.79 -17.79 9.23
CA THR A 38 17.34 -16.64 10.01
C THR A 38 16.20 -17.01 10.93
N ASP A 39 16.41 -16.82 12.20
CA ASP A 39 15.42 -17.06 13.23
C ASP A 39 14.68 -15.75 13.53
N TYR A 40 13.52 -15.55 12.90
CA TYR A 40 12.74 -14.33 12.99
C TYR A 40 11.94 -14.23 14.30
N ASP A 41 12.00 -13.10 14.97
CA ASP A 41 11.12 -12.81 16.11
C ASP A 41 9.66 -12.62 15.66
N LEU A 42 9.45 -11.94 14.54
CA LEU A 42 8.15 -11.58 13.99
C LEU A 42 8.01 -12.02 12.54
N ILE A 43 6.89 -12.66 12.23
CA ILE A 43 6.43 -12.92 10.88
C ILE A 43 5.08 -12.23 10.68
N ALA A 44 5.04 -11.20 9.85
CA ALA A 44 3.84 -10.43 9.55
C ALA A 44 3.31 -10.77 8.16
N LEU A 45 2.05 -11.20 8.09
CA LEU A 45 1.31 -11.41 6.86
C LEU A 45 0.43 -10.18 6.58
N SER A 46 0.30 -9.81 5.32
CA SER A 46 -0.58 -8.71 4.91
C SER A 46 -1.22 -9.03 3.58
N GLY A 47 -2.46 -8.58 3.37
CA GLY A 47 -3.13 -8.76 2.09
C GLY A 47 -4.62 -8.46 2.12
N LEU A 48 -5.26 -8.79 1.00
CA LEU A 48 -6.68 -8.65 0.75
C LEU A 48 -7.40 -10.00 0.80
N ILE A 49 -8.72 -9.98 0.77
CA ILE A 49 -9.55 -11.22 0.77
C ILE A 49 -9.17 -12.19 -0.36
N THR A 50 -8.74 -11.68 -1.50
CA THR A 50 -8.29 -12.49 -2.64
C THR A 50 -7.07 -13.35 -2.33
N THR A 51 -6.29 -12.99 -1.30
CA THR A 51 -5.07 -13.69 -0.89
C THR A 51 -5.26 -14.58 0.34
N LEU A 52 -6.45 -14.63 0.95
CA LEU A 52 -6.73 -15.36 2.19
C LEU A 52 -6.31 -16.84 2.12
N LYS A 53 -6.73 -17.56 1.07
CA LYS A 53 -6.39 -18.98 0.90
C LYS A 53 -4.87 -19.21 0.83
N TRP A 54 -4.19 -18.30 0.16
CA TRP A 54 -2.73 -18.34 0.04
C TRP A 54 -2.05 -18.05 1.38
N GLN A 55 -2.48 -17.02 2.10
CA GLN A 55 -1.95 -16.71 3.43
C GLN A 55 -2.13 -17.88 4.41
N LYS A 56 -3.27 -18.58 4.37
CA LYS A 56 -3.46 -19.80 5.20
C LYS A 56 -2.43 -20.89 4.87
N LYS A 57 -2.16 -21.13 3.60
CA LYS A 57 -1.12 -22.11 3.17
C LYS A 57 0.26 -21.69 3.65
N VAL A 58 0.63 -20.43 3.46
CA VAL A 58 1.90 -19.87 3.94
C VAL A 58 2.01 -20.00 5.45
N LEU A 59 0.96 -19.67 6.19
CA LEU A 59 0.93 -19.79 7.64
C LEU A 59 1.15 -21.23 8.12
N ASN A 60 0.49 -22.23 7.49
CA ASN A 60 0.69 -23.64 7.79
C ASN A 60 2.16 -24.10 7.56
N ILE A 61 2.79 -23.59 6.51
CA ILE A 61 4.21 -23.87 6.26
C ILE A 61 5.06 -23.22 7.35
N LEU A 62 4.80 -21.97 7.70
CA LEU A 62 5.51 -21.21 8.72
C LEU A 62 5.36 -21.80 10.13
N GLN A 63 4.27 -22.48 10.43
CA GLN A 63 4.12 -23.23 11.70
C GLN A 63 5.13 -24.36 11.82
N LYS A 64 5.52 -24.97 10.70
CA LYS A 64 6.53 -26.04 10.67
C LYS A 64 7.94 -25.50 10.65
N LEU A 65 8.20 -24.45 9.88
CA LEU A 65 9.55 -23.93 9.61
C LEU A 65 10.03 -22.91 10.65
N ALA A 66 9.12 -22.15 11.24
CA ALA A 66 9.42 -21.11 12.22
C ALA A 66 8.40 -21.16 13.38
N PRO A 67 8.33 -22.26 14.15
CA PRO A 67 7.33 -22.45 15.19
C PRO A 67 7.43 -21.45 16.33
N SER A 68 8.64 -20.94 16.62
CA SER A 68 8.92 -20.00 17.70
C SER A 68 8.65 -18.53 17.32
N SER A 69 8.52 -18.22 16.03
CA SER A 69 8.25 -16.85 15.57
C SER A 69 6.83 -16.42 15.94
N TYR A 70 6.69 -15.18 16.38
CA TYR A 70 5.38 -14.57 16.60
C TYR A 70 4.74 -14.23 15.24
N LYS A 71 3.54 -14.72 15.00
CA LYS A 71 2.84 -14.64 13.70
C LYS A 71 1.62 -13.75 13.78
N ILE A 72 1.60 -12.69 12.98
CA ILE A 72 0.51 -11.72 12.96
C ILE A 72 0.00 -11.48 11.54
N SER A 73 -1.29 -11.20 11.40
CA SER A 73 -1.85 -10.72 10.14
C SER A 73 -2.28 -9.26 10.26
N GLY A 74 -1.99 -8.48 9.21
CA GLY A 74 -2.36 -7.06 9.10
C GLY A 74 -2.97 -6.73 7.74
N GLY A 75 -3.06 -5.43 7.45
CA GLY A 75 -3.59 -4.91 6.19
C GLY A 75 -5.10 -5.00 6.08
N GLY A 76 -5.62 -4.93 4.84
CA GLY A 76 -7.05 -4.88 4.56
C GLY A 76 -7.83 -6.05 5.13
N LEU A 77 -7.26 -7.27 5.07
CA LEU A 77 -7.92 -8.47 5.57
C LEU A 77 -8.17 -8.40 7.09
N ALA A 78 -7.15 -8.04 7.87
CA ALA A 78 -7.28 -7.91 9.32
C ALA A 78 -8.13 -6.70 9.73
N THR A 79 -8.10 -5.62 8.94
CA THR A 79 -8.89 -4.41 9.17
C THR A 79 -10.39 -4.68 8.98
N GLU A 80 -10.75 -5.44 7.95
CA GLU A 80 -12.14 -5.74 7.60
C GLU A 80 -12.76 -6.77 8.54
N PHE A 81 -12.08 -7.89 8.73
CA PHE A 81 -12.66 -9.05 9.43
C PHE A 81 -12.34 -9.10 10.92
N ARG A 82 -11.39 -8.30 11.39
CA ARG A 82 -11.06 -8.22 12.82
C ARG A 82 -10.85 -9.62 13.42
N GLU A 83 -11.51 -9.90 14.53
CA GLU A 83 -11.41 -11.16 15.28
C GLU A 83 -11.90 -12.38 14.48
N ASP A 84 -12.83 -12.19 13.54
CA ASP A 84 -13.30 -13.29 12.69
C ASP A 84 -12.17 -13.91 11.85
N LEU A 85 -11.14 -13.12 11.53
CA LEU A 85 -9.96 -13.63 10.84
C LEU A 85 -9.25 -14.73 11.66
N LEU A 86 -9.25 -14.64 12.98
CA LEU A 86 -8.63 -15.63 13.86
C LEU A 86 -9.34 -16.98 13.81
N ASN A 87 -10.66 -17.00 13.57
CA ASN A 87 -11.41 -18.24 13.33
C ASN A 87 -10.97 -18.92 12.02
N TRP A 88 -10.63 -18.14 11.00
CA TRP A 88 -10.16 -18.65 9.71
C TRP A 88 -8.69 -19.03 9.70
N MET A 89 -7.89 -18.35 10.52
CA MET A 89 -6.44 -18.50 10.63
C MET A 89 -6.01 -18.70 12.09
N PRO A 90 -6.39 -19.83 12.73
CA PRO A 90 -6.15 -20.06 14.16
C PRO A 90 -4.68 -20.20 14.52
N ASP A 91 -3.81 -20.41 13.55
CA ASP A 91 -2.36 -20.50 13.75
C ASP A 91 -1.67 -19.14 13.89
N LEU A 92 -2.38 -18.02 13.66
CA LEU A 92 -1.88 -16.70 14.03
C LEU A 92 -1.75 -16.56 15.56
N ASP A 93 -0.87 -15.67 15.99
CA ASP A 93 -0.76 -15.25 17.41
C ASP A 93 -1.50 -13.94 17.67
N GLY A 94 -1.83 -13.22 16.60
CA GLY A 94 -2.60 -11.98 16.68
C GLY A 94 -2.93 -11.36 15.34
N ILE A 95 -3.59 -10.20 15.42
CA ILE A 95 -3.91 -9.36 14.27
C ILE A 95 -3.55 -7.90 14.54
N ALA A 96 -3.29 -7.16 13.46
CA ALA A 96 -3.15 -5.71 13.48
C ALA A 96 -4.11 -5.11 12.45
N HIS A 97 -4.99 -4.23 12.90
CA HIS A 97 -5.96 -3.56 12.04
C HIS A 97 -5.67 -2.08 11.86
N SER A 98 -6.27 -1.47 10.85
CA SER A 98 -6.08 -0.07 10.47
C SER A 98 -4.68 0.23 9.94
N GLU A 99 -4.15 1.45 10.10
CA GLU A 99 -2.83 1.81 9.57
C GLU A 99 -1.71 1.29 10.48
N GLY A 100 -0.66 0.74 9.88
CA GLY A 100 0.37 -0.02 10.59
C GLY A 100 1.58 0.79 11.06
N ASP A 101 1.72 2.04 10.64
CA ASP A 101 2.97 2.80 10.79
C ASP A 101 3.43 2.92 12.25
N ASP A 102 2.54 3.33 13.15
CA ASP A 102 2.87 3.50 14.57
C ASP A 102 2.83 2.18 15.35
N VAL A 103 2.01 1.23 14.91
CA VAL A 103 1.78 -0.01 15.65
C VAL A 103 2.83 -1.08 15.36
N ILE A 104 3.44 -1.08 14.17
CA ILE A 104 4.41 -2.11 13.78
C ILE A 104 5.63 -2.15 14.70
N LEU A 105 6.07 -0.99 15.20
CA LEU A 105 7.19 -0.93 16.14
C LEU A 105 6.84 -1.53 17.50
N LYS A 106 5.58 -1.38 17.95
CA LYS A 106 5.08 -2.02 19.17
C LYS A 106 5.04 -3.53 18.99
N ILE A 107 4.48 -3.99 17.87
CA ILE A 107 4.40 -5.41 17.53
C ILE A 107 5.79 -6.05 17.49
N ALA A 108 6.77 -5.37 16.88
CA ALA A 108 8.14 -5.90 16.80
C ALA A 108 8.81 -6.04 18.18
N ARG A 109 8.59 -5.07 19.08
CA ARG A 109 9.08 -5.16 20.47
C ARG A 109 8.40 -6.29 21.23
N ASP A 110 7.08 -6.39 21.12
CA ASP A 110 6.29 -7.42 21.80
C ASP A 110 6.67 -8.82 21.31
N ALA A 111 6.85 -8.98 19.99
CA ALA A 111 7.28 -10.24 19.39
C ALA A 111 8.61 -10.73 19.98
N LYS A 112 9.60 -9.83 20.13
CA LYS A 112 10.90 -10.14 20.73
C LYS A 112 10.77 -10.57 22.19
N ILE A 113 9.90 -9.90 22.96
CA ILE A 113 9.67 -10.23 24.37
C ILE A 113 8.99 -11.59 24.50
N ILE A 114 7.92 -11.82 23.73
CA ILE A 114 7.15 -13.07 23.74
C ILE A 114 8.07 -14.25 23.40
N ARG A 115 8.88 -14.11 22.38
CA ARG A 115 9.83 -15.15 21.97
C ARG A 115 10.87 -15.47 23.04
N ASN A 116 11.48 -14.46 23.65
CA ASN A 116 12.48 -14.65 24.71
C ASN A 116 11.89 -15.35 25.94
N SER A 117 10.61 -15.20 26.17
CA SER A 117 9.90 -15.84 27.29
C SER A 117 9.40 -17.26 26.99
N ARG A 118 9.57 -17.74 25.76
CA ARG A 118 9.15 -19.07 25.27
C ARG A 118 7.67 -19.42 25.43
N LYS A 119 6.89 -18.60 26.09
CA LYS A 119 5.46 -18.82 26.29
C LYS A 119 4.76 -17.50 26.62
N MET A 120 3.76 -17.15 25.82
CA MET A 120 2.90 -16.01 26.08
C MET A 120 1.93 -16.38 27.22
N THR A 121 1.99 -15.64 28.33
CA THR A 121 1.04 -15.81 29.43
C THR A 121 0.19 -14.56 29.59
N LYS A 122 -1.01 -14.71 30.17
CA LYS A 122 -1.92 -13.57 30.41
C LYS A 122 -1.29 -12.48 31.30
N SER A 123 -0.45 -12.86 32.25
CA SER A 123 0.27 -11.89 33.11
C SER A 123 1.32 -11.08 32.36
N MET A 124 1.99 -11.67 31.39
CA MET A 124 2.99 -10.93 30.58
C MET A 124 2.33 -9.89 29.67
N LEU A 125 1.08 -10.11 29.23
CA LEU A 125 0.36 -9.19 28.37
C LEU A 125 -0.06 -7.91 29.09
N THR A 126 -0.16 -7.91 30.42
CA THR A 126 -0.53 -6.73 31.20
C THR A 126 0.64 -5.81 31.47
N ASP A 127 1.86 -6.34 31.58
CA ASP A 127 3.01 -5.58 32.06
C ASP A 127 4.07 -5.25 30.99
N VAL A 128 4.12 -6.02 29.90
CA VAL A 128 5.25 -5.98 28.96
C VAL A 128 4.84 -5.83 27.49
N VAL A 129 3.66 -6.28 27.12
CA VAL A 129 3.12 -6.30 25.76
C VAL A 129 2.07 -5.19 25.60
N SER A 130 2.08 -4.49 24.49
CA SER A 130 1.26 -3.29 24.24
C SER A 130 0.12 -3.49 23.21
N PRO A 131 -0.62 -4.63 23.20
CA PRO A 131 -1.79 -4.76 22.34
C PRO A 131 -2.91 -3.82 22.82
N GLU A 132 -3.80 -3.46 21.92
CA GLU A 132 -5.03 -2.75 22.26
C GLU A 132 -5.93 -3.59 23.18
N LYS A 133 -6.05 -4.86 22.83
CA LYS A 133 -6.75 -5.89 23.63
C LYS A 133 -6.23 -7.28 23.38
N THR A 134 -6.66 -8.21 24.20
CA THR A 134 -6.45 -9.65 24.01
C THR A 134 -7.78 -10.37 23.96
N THR A 135 -7.83 -11.48 23.24
CA THR A 135 -9.02 -12.34 23.18
C THR A 135 -8.62 -13.80 23.29
N ILE A 136 -9.53 -14.64 23.80
CA ILE A 136 -9.35 -16.08 23.89
C ILE A 136 -10.36 -16.74 22.98
N LEU A 137 -9.88 -17.47 21.98
CA LEU A 137 -10.71 -18.27 21.08
C LEU A 137 -10.23 -19.72 21.11
N ASN A 138 -11.13 -20.66 21.35
CA ASN A 138 -10.82 -22.09 21.41
C ASN A 138 -9.65 -22.43 22.36
N GLY A 139 -9.54 -21.73 23.49
CA GLY A 139 -8.49 -21.93 24.49
C GLY A 139 -7.12 -21.31 24.15
N LYS A 140 -6.96 -20.72 22.96
CA LYS A 140 -5.74 -19.99 22.58
C LYS A 140 -5.91 -18.49 22.82
N LEU A 141 -4.89 -17.86 23.37
CA LEU A 141 -4.81 -16.42 23.58
C LEU A 141 -4.26 -15.74 22.32
N TYR A 142 -4.92 -14.68 21.89
CA TYR A 142 -4.53 -13.86 20.75
C TYR A 142 -4.39 -12.40 21.17
N THR A 143 -3.52 -11.68 20.48
CA THR A 143 -3.35 -10.23 20.65
C THR A 143 -3.98 -9.47 19.49
N ILE A 144 -4.54 -8.31 19.77
CA ILE A 144 -5.17 -7.43 18.79
C ILE A 144 -4.53 -6.06 18.93
N TYR A 145 -3.93 -5.59 17.86
CA TYR A 145 -3.31 -4.28 17.78
C TYR A 145 -4.14 -3.34 16.92
N GLY A 146 -4.47 -2.18 17.46
CA GLY A 146 -5.13 -1.09 16.75
C GLY A 146 -4.11 -0.07 16.28
N GLY A 147 -4.04 0.15 14.98
CA GLY A 147 -3.31 1.24 14.38
C GLY A 147 -4.18 2.47 14.16
N GLY A 148 -3.55 3.58 13.86
CA GLY A 148 -4.22 4.83 13.48
C GLY A 148 -3.44 5.53 12.38
N ARG A 149 -4.09 6.49 11.73
CA ARG A 149 -3.38 7.33 10.77
C ARG A 149 -2.37 8.20 11.51
N PRO A 150 -1.10 8.23 11.07
CA PRO A 150 -0.13 9.18 11.58
C PRO A 150 -0.65 10.61 11.45
N LYS A 151 -0.48 11.41 12.50
CA LYS A 151 -0.95 12.81 12.53
C LYS A 151 -0.26 13.68 11.48
N ASP A 152 1.01 13.39 11.22
CA ASP A 152 1.82 14.06 10.20
C ASP A 152 2.41 13.02 9.24
N LEU A 153 1.89 12.99 8.02
CA LEU A 153 2.41 12.11 6.96
C LEU A 153 3.79 12.54 6.44
N ASN A 154 4.20 13.79 6.67
CA ASN A 154 5.54 14.24 6.28
C ASN A 154 6.64 13.69 7.18
N ALA A 155 6.30 13.29 8.42
CA ALA A 155 7.23 12.68 9.35
C ALA A 155 7.53 11.21 9.04
N LEU A 156 6.77 10.59 8.14
CA LEU A 156 7.03 9.21 7.72
C LEU A 156 8.26 9.18 6.79
N PRO A 157 9.14 8.15 6.95
CA PRO A 157 10.23 7.96 6.01
C PRO A 157 9.69 7.64 4.62
N PHE A 158 10.43 7.99 3.60
CA PHE A 158 10.13 7.53 2.24
C PHE A 158 10.29 6.00 2.16
N PRO A 159 9.49 5.32 1.33
CA PRO A 159 9.66 3.89 1.11
C PRO A 159 11.09 3.57 0.68
N ASP A 160 11.75 2.69 1.46
CA ASP A 160 13.09 2.18 1.14
C ASP A 160 12.97 1.01 0.17
N TRP A 161 13.10 1.28 -1.11
CA TRP A 161 13.05 0.27 -2.16
C TRP A 161 14.28 -0.63 -2.19
N ASP A 162 15.41 -0.19 -1.63
CA ASP A 162 16.64 -0.99 -1.57
C ASP A 162 16.47 -2.27 -0.72
N ILE A 163 15.47 -2.29 0.16
CA ILE A 163 15.13 -3.50 0.92
C ILE A 163 14.82 -4.71 0.02
N LEU A 164 14.38 -4.47 -1.21
CA LEU A 164 14.12 -5.53 -2.18
C LEU A 164 15.41 -6.19 -2.70
N THR A 165 16.55 -5.53 -2.58
CA THR A 165 17.85 -6.06 -3.00
C THR A 165 18.51 -6.95 -1.96
N GLN A 166 17.98 -7.01 -0.74
CA GLN A 166 18.58 -7.77 0.37
C GLN A 166 18.38 -9.28 0.26
N ASP A 167 17.57 -9.75 -0.68
CA ASP A 167 17.42 -11.18 -0.95
C ASP A 167 18.57 -11.67 -1.83
N PRO A 168 19.49 -12.51 -1.30
CA PRO A 168 20.64 -13.00 -2.04
C PRO A 168 20.26 -13.84 -3.26
N ASN A 169 19.05 -14.44 -3.25
CA ASN A 169 18.55 -15.29 -4.32
C ASN A 169 17.75 -14.51 -5.38
N ASN A 170 17.52 -13.21 -5.19
CA ASN A 170 16.69 -12.38 -6.07
C ASN A 170 17.16 -10.92 -6.10
N LYS A 171 18.44 -10.73 -6.37
CA LYS A 171 19.07 -9.39 -6.39
C LYS A 171 18.45 -8.45 -7.44
N ASP A 172 17.89 -9.01 -8.51
CA ASP A 172 17.32 -8.24 -9.62
C ASP A 172 15.86 -7.81 -9.39
N ILE A 173 15.26 -8.13 -8.25
CA ILE A 173 13.83 -7.88 -8.02
C ILE A 173 13.48 -6.40 -8.09
N LEU A 174 14.34 -5.52 -7.56
CA LEU A 174 14.14 -4.08 -7.61
C LEU A 174 14.20 -3.57 -9.05
N GLU A 175 15.22 -3.93 -9.80
CA GLU A 175 15.36 -3.54 -11.20
C GLU A 175 14.19 -4.07 -12.06
N ASN A 176 13.77 -5.30 -11.84
CA ASN A 176 12.60 -5.86 -12.51
C ASN A 176 11.30 -5.11 -12.16
N TYR A 177 11.14 -4.66 -10.90
CA TYR A 177 10.00 -3.86 -10.48
C TYR A 177 9.99 -2.49 -11.19
N ILE A 178 11.12 -1.80 -11.16
CA ILE A 178 11.27 -0.46 -11.75
C ILE A 178 11.11 -0.49 -13.27
N ASN A 179 11.69 -1.50 -13.94
CA ASN A 179 11.67 -1.63 -15.41
C ASN A 179 10.41 -2.33 -15.95
N THR A 180 9.40 -2.58 -15.12
CA THR A 180 8.12 -3.14 -15.56
C THR A 180 6.97 -2.18 -15.19
N PRO A 181 6.85 -1.05 -15.90
CA PRO A 181 5.84 -0.05 -15.61
C PRO A 181 4.42 -0.61 -15.71
N ILE A 182 3.57 -0.19 -14.78
CA ILE A 182 2.12 -0.50 -14.79
C ILE A 182 1.27 0.63 -15.38
N TRP A 183 1.91 1.72 -15.76
CA TRP A 183 1.32 2.94 -16.30
C TRP A 183 1.70 3.12 -17.77
N GLY A 184 1.06 4.07 -18.45
CA GLY A 184 1.39 4.44 -19.80
C GLY A 184 1.08 3.36 -20.84
N LYS A 185 1.65 3.49 -22.02
CA LYS A 185 1.46 2.56 -23.13
C LYS A 185 2.09 1.18 -22.89
N GLU A 186 3.02 1.07 -21.98
CA GLU A 186 3.67 -0.17 -21.56
C GLU A 186 2.73 -1.07 -20.76
N ALA A 187 1.73 -0.49 -20.10
CA ALA A 187 0.69 -1.23 -19.40
C ALA A 187 -0.38 -1.70 -20.40
N LYS A 188 -0.44 -2.99 -20.69
CA LYS A 188 -1.37 -3.58 -21.68
C LYS A 188 -2.85 -3.28 -21.44
N ASN A 189 -3.22 -2.92 -20.22
CA ASN A 189 -4.59 -2.59 -19.80
C ASN A 189 -4.80 -1.08 -19.59
N SER A 190 -3.81 -0.25 -19.91
CA SER A 190 -3.90 1.20 -19.75
C SER A 190 -4.50 1.86 -20.98
N SER A 191 -5.35 2.85 -20.74
CA SER A 191 -5.80 3.78 -21.78
C SER A 191 -4.77 4.88 -22.09
N ALA A 192 -3.73 5.01 -21.29
CA ALA A 192 -2.69 6.03 -21.44
C ALA A 192 -1.67 5.63 -22.51
N THR A 193 -1.93 6.01 -23.75
CA THR A 193 -1.05 5.71 -24.89
C THR A 193 -0.22 6.93 -25.33
N SER A 194 -0.47 8.10 -24.76
CA SER A 194 0.13 9.37 -25.18
C SER A 194 1.54 9.61 -24.66
N PHE A 195 2.02 8.81 -23.72
CA PHE A 195 3.36 8.92 -23.15
C PHE A 195 4.01 7.56 -22.99
N SER A 196 5.33 7.54 -22.92
CA SER A 196 6.08 6.34 -22.57
C SER A 196 7.03 6.60 -21.42
N MET A 197 7.37 5.56 -20.72
CA MET A 197 8.28 5.56 -19.60
C MET A 197 9.14 4.30 -19.65
N LYS A 198 10.29 4.34 -19.03
CA LYS A 198 11.20 3.19 -18.95
C LYS A 198 11.29 2.68 -17.52
N ARG A 199 11.37 3.60 -16.57
CA ARG A 199 11.63 3.31 -15.16
C ARG A 199 10.59 4.00 -14.28
N SER A 200 9.84 3.25 -13.51
CA SER A 200 8.77 3.80 -12.68
C SER A 200 8.79 3.27 -11.25
N ILE A 201 8.39 4.12 -10.33
CA ILE A 201 8.10 3.76 -8.93
C ILE A 201 6.70 4.27 -8.59
N ASN A 202 6.02 3.57 -7.67
CA ASN A 202 4.74 4.01 -7.13
C ASN A 202 4.90 4.46 -5.67
N THR A 203 4.20 5.52 -5.30
CA THR A 203 4.13 6.03 -3.93
C THR A 203 2.76 6.61 -3.62
N VAL A 204 2.56 7.16 -2.43
CA VAL A 204 1.33 7.84 -2.06
C VAL A 204 1.63 9.26 -1.60
N SER A 205 0.84 10.22 -2.07
CA SER A 205 0.93 11.62 -1.65
C SER A 205 -0.11 11.98 -0.59
N SER A 206 -1.13 11.15 -0.46
CA SER A 206 -2.20 11.29 0.52
C SER A 206 -2.70 9.92 0.95
N ARG A 207 -3.39 9.85 2.05
CA ARG A 207 -4.07 8.65 2.52
C ARG A 207 -5.52 8.94 2.81
N GLY A 208 -6.40 8.08 2.30
CA GLY A 208 -7.84 8.19 2.44
C GLY A 208 -8.48 9.18 1.48
N CYS A 209 -9.78 9.35 1.66
CA CYS A 209 -10.60 10.22 0.85
C CYS A 209 -11.73 10.81 1.72
N PRO A 210 -12.00 12.14 1.68
CA PRO A 210 -12.99 12.75 2.54
C PRO A 210 -14.44 12.51 2.07
N PHE A 211 -14.62 11.87 0.92
CA PHE A 211 -15.95 11.63 0.33
C PHE A 211 -16.60 10.36 0.83
N ALA A 212 -17.93 10.31 0.78
CA ALA A 212 -18.78 9.22 1.28
C ALA A 212 -19.53 8.52 0.15
N CYS A 213 -18.85 8.18 -0.95
CA CYS A 213 -19.47 7.46 -2.06
C CYS A 213 -20.02 6.11 -1.58
N LYS A 214 -21.31 5.84 -1.88
CA LYS A 214 -22.05 4.67 -1.35
C LYS A 214 -21.45 3.33 -1.78
N PHE A 215 -20.83 3.25 -2.93
CA PHE A 215 -20.19 2.05 -3.47
C PHE A 215 -18.74 1.86 -3.00
N CYS A 216 -18.11 2.92 -2.47
CA CYS A 216 -16.71 2.88 -2.09
C CYS A 216 -16.53 2.21 -0.74
N PHE A 217 -15.56 1.29 -0.64
CA PHE A 217 -15.22 0.61 0.60
C PHE A 217 -14.96 1.58 1.76
N ARG A 218 -14.17 2.63 1.55
CA ARG A 218 -13.90 3.66 2.58
C ARG A 218 -15.15 4.43 2.99
N GLY A 219 -15.98 4.78 2.03
CA GLY A 219 -17.26 5.45 2.29
C GLY A 219 -18.23 4.59 3.09
N ALA A 220 -18.33 3.30 2.76
CA ALA A 220 -19.18 2.33 3.45
C ALA A 220 -18.75 2.08 4.90
N GLN A 221 -17.45 2.05 5.17
CA GLN A 221 -16.88 1.88 6.51
C GLN A 221 -16.89 3.18 7.35
N GLY A 222 -17.23 4.31 6.77
CA GLY A 222 -17.21 5.60 7.45
C GLY A 222 -15.81 6.17 7.70
N GLU A 223 -14.77 5.60 7.13
CA GLU A 223 -13.39 6.07 7.23
C GLU A 223 -13.14 7.28 6.33
N ARG A 224 -13.62 8.46 6.74
CA ARG A 224 -13.48 9.70 5.99
C ARG A 224 -12.23 10.51 6.32
N ASN A 225 -11.33 9.92 7.08
CA ASN A 225 -10.06 10.56 7.41
C ASN A 225 -9.22 10.77 6.14
N TYR A 226 -8.74 11.99 5.96
CA TYR A 226 -7.90 12.38 4.86
C TYR A 226 -6.65 13.07 5.38
N GLY A 227 -5.50 12.55 5.03
CA GLY A 227 -4.19 13.11 5.34
C GLY A 227 -3.40 13.35 4.06
N ILE A 228 -2.68 14.48 4.00
CA ILE A 228 -1.85 14.85 2.84
C ILE A 228 -0.41 15.11 3.26
N ARG A 229 0.50 14.82 2.37
CA ARG A 229 1.90 15.26 2.45
C ARG A 229 2.04 16.64 1.81
N SER A 230 2.96 17.44 2.31
CA SER A 230 3.20 18.77 1.77
C SER A 230 3.87 18.73 0.39
N PRO A 231 3.74 19.81 -0.42
CA PRO A 231 4.44 19.92 -1.69
C PRO A 231 5.96 19.74 -1.56
N GLU A 232 6.57 20.29 -0.52
CA GLU A 232 8.02 20.20 -0.26
C GLU A 232 8.44 18.76 0.04
N ASN A 233 7.63 18.03 0.82
CA ASN A 233 7.89 16.63 1.13
C ASN A 233 7.78 15.75 -0.14
N LEU A 234 6.78 16.00 -1.00
CA LEU A 234 6.65 15.31 -2.30
C LEU A 234 7.85 15.64 -3.21
N PHE A 235 8.29 16.88 -3.26
CA PHE A 235 9.43 17.27 -4.06
C PHE A 235 10.74 16.63 -3.59
N CYS A 236 10.95 16.54 -2.29
CA CYS A 236 12.09 15.80 -1.73
C CYS A 236 12.07 14.32 -2.13
N GLU A 237 10.92 13.68 -2.10
CA GLU A 237 10.77 12.29 -2.53
C GLU A 237 11.00 12.10 -4.03
N MET A 238 10.45 13.00 -4.87
CA MET A 238 10.71 13.00 -6.32
C MET A 238 12.20 13.07 -6.63
N LYS A 239 12.91 14.02 -6.02
CA LYS A 239 14.38 14.14 -6.16
C LYS A 239 15.09 12.87 -5.73
N HIS A 240 14.77 12.38 -4.56
CA HIS A 240 15.36 11.15 -4.02
C HIS A 240 15.21 9.97 -4.98
N TYR A 241 14.03 9.76 -5.56
CA TYR A 241 13.81 8.63 -6.45
C TYR A 241 14.44 8.82 -7.83
N VAL A 242 14.50 10.03 -8.36
CA VAL A 242 15.23 10.32 -9.60
C VAL A 242 16.73 10.09 -9.40
N GLU A 243 17.32 10.63 -8.34
CA GLU A 243 18.75 10.52 -8.05
C GLU A 243 19.16 9.07 -7.71
N ARG A 244 18.35 8.39 -6.90
CA ARG A 244 18.70 7.05 -6.40
C ARG A 244 18.40 5.93 -7.40
N TYR A 245 17.28 6.01 -8.08
CA TYR A 245 16.75 4.89 -8.90
C TYR A 245 16.68 5.24 -10.40
N GLY A 246 16.95 6.48 -10.78
CA GLY A 246 16.93 6.93 -12.18
C GLY A 246 15.55 6.78 -12.82
N ILE A 247 14.48 7.03 -12.08
CA ILE A 247 13.11 6.93 -12.60
C ILE A 247 12.80 8.10 -13.54
N ASP A 248 11.99 7.82 -14.55
CA ASP A 248 11.40 8.81 -15.46
C ASP A 248 9.88 8.95 -15.27
N PHE A 249 9.29 8.11 -14.43
CA PHE A 249 7.88 8.19 -14.06
C PHE A 249 7.64 7.89 -12.58
N LEU A 250 6.81 8.72 -11.92
CA LEU A 250 6.33 8.50 -10.56
C LEU A 250 4.81 8.33 -10.55
N GLY A 251 4.32 7.19 -10.07
CA GLY A 251 2.89 6.93 -9.90
C GLY A 251 2.41 7.25 -8.49
N TYR A 252 1.52 8.22 -8.34
CA TYR A 252 0.81 8.43 -7.07
C TYR A 252 -0.47 7.58 -7.06
N VAL A 253 -0.46 6.52 -6.25
CA VAL A 253 -1.60 5.59 -6.12
C VAL A 253 -2.57 6.04 -5.02
N ASP A 254 -2.84 7.32 -4.97
CA ASP A 254 -3.75 7.95 -4.03
C ASP A 254 -5.21 7.54 -4.32
N ASP A 255 -6.04 7.48 -3.28
CA ASP A 255 -7.49 7.35 -3.46
C ASP A 255 -8.09 8.57 -4.18
N ASN A 256 -7.56 9.77 -3.91
CA ASN A 256 -7.93 11.01 -4.59
C ASN A 256 -6.86 12.09 -4.37
N PHE A 257 -6.07 12.35 -5.38
CA PHE A 257 -4.98 13.33 -5.33
C PHE A 257 -5.47 14.78 -5.31
N ALA A 258 -6.58 15.06 -6.01
CA ALA A 258 -7.00 16.42 -6.36
C ALA A 258 -7.80 17.15 -5.26
N VAL A 259 -7.96 16.59 -4.06
CA VAL A 259 -8.77 17.16 -2.97
C VAL A 259 -8.33 18.57 -2.59
N SER A 260 -7.04 18.79 -2.37
CA SER A 260 -6.53 20.09 -1.91
C SER A 260 -6.08 20.96 -3.06
N ARG A 261 -6.90 21.92 -3.43
CA ARG A 261 -6.61 22.94 -4.46
C ARG A 261 -5.34 23.72 -4.15
N LYS A 262 -5.18 24.18 -2.89
CA LYS A 262 -4.00 24.91 -2.44
C LYS A 262 -2.73 24.12 -2.67
N ARG A 263 -2.71 22.83 -2.25
CA ARG A 263 -1.55 21.95 -2.41
C ARG A 263 -1.12 21.79 -3.88
N ILE A 264 -2.08 21.66 -4.79
CA ILE A 264 -1.78 21.49 -6.22
C ILE A 264 -1.11 22.72 -6.80
N PHE A 265 -1.59 23.92 -6.48
CA PHE A 265 -0.98 25.17 -6.96
C PHE A 265 0.39 25.45 -6.33
N GLU A 266 0.58 25.08 -5.07
CA GLU A 266 1.90 25.15 -4.42
C GLU A 266 2.87 24.14 -5.03
N LEU A 267 2.41 22.93 -5.32
CA LEU A 267 3.21 21.90 -5.98
C LEU A 267 3.63 22.34 -7.40
N GLU A 268 2.71 22.89 -8.20
CA GLU A 268 3.04 23.44 -9.53
C GLU A 268 4.17 24.44 -9.45
N LYS A 269 4.05 25.44 -8.59
CA LYS A 269 5.08 26.48 -8.42
C LYS A 269 6.44 25.92 -8.04
N LEU A 270 6.44 24.84 -7.28
CA LEU A 270 7.66 24.25 -6.72
C LEU A 270 8.38 23.35 -7.73
N ILE A 271 7.63 22.57 -8.54
CA ILE A 271 8.25 21.47 -9.30
C ILE A 271 8.22 21.64 -10.83
N SER A 272 7.44 22.58 -11.41
CA SER A 272 7.24 22.65 -12.87
C SER A 272 8.55 22.75 -13.68
N ASN A 273 9.44 23.63 -13.28
CA ASN A 273 10.73 23.77 -13.94
C ASN A 273 11.59 22.52 -13.74
N TRP A 274 11.67 22.04 -12.50
CA TRP A 274 12.50 20.90 -12.16
C TRP A 274 12.05 19.61 -12.86
N THR A 275 10.76 19.34 -12.94
CA THR A 275 10.23 18.16 -13.65
C THR A 275 10.53 18.21 -15.14
N THR A 276 10.47 19.41 -15.75
CA THR A 276 10.83 19.62 -17.14
C THR A 276 12.31 19.40 -17.39
N GLU A 277 13.18 19.98 -16.55
CA GLU A 277 14.64 19.88 -16.65
C GLU A 277 15.14 18.45 -16.45
N ASN A 278 14.51 17.67 -15.56
CA ASN A 278 14.92 16.30 -15.23
C ASN A 278 14.14 15.23 -16.03
N GLY A 279 13.20 15.63 -16.87
CA GLY A 279 12.41 14.72 -17.69
C GLY A 279 11.48 13.81 -16.88
N LEU A 280 11.19 14.15 -15.60
CA LEU A 280 10.28 13.38 -14.77
C LEU A 280 8.83 13.71 -15.12
N ILE A 281 8.06 12.69 -15.40
CA ILE A 281 6.59 12.79 -15.48
C ILE A 281 5.95 11.97 -14.38
N TRP A 282 4.70 12.28 -14.05
CA TRP A 282 3.96 11.56 -13.01
C TRP A 282 2.50 11.36 -13.37
N GLY A 283 1.84 10.47 -12.65
CA GLY A 283 0.43 10.17 -12.82
C GLY A 283 -0.25 9.87 -11.50
N THR A 284 -1.60 9.96 -11.48
CA THR A 284 -2.38 9.74 -10.28
C THR A 284 -3.83 9.35 -10.58
N HIS A 285 -4.64 9.21 -9.51
CA HIS A 285 -6.09 9.09 -9.57
C HIS A 285 -6.75 10.30 -8.92
N ALA A 286 -7.87 10.75 -9.48
CA ALA A 286 -8.63 11.88 -8.98
C ALA A 286 -10.12 11.78 -9.32
N ARG A 287 -10.95 12.51 -8.60
CA ARG A 287 -12.33 12.76 -9.00
C ARG A 287 -12.35 13.76 -10.14
N LEU A 288 -13.23 13.51 -11.12
CA LEU A 288 -13.35 14.36 -12.31
C LEU A 288 -13.78 15.80 -11.96
N ASP A 289 -14.78 15.93 -11.09
CA ASP A 289 -15.32 17.22 -10.65
C ASP A 289 -14.29 18.09 -9.92
N GLU A 290 -13.40 17.48 -9.16
CA GLU A 290 -12.31 18.21 -8.47
C GLU A 290 -11.17 18.57 -9.40
N ALA A 291 -10.71 17.65 -10.23
CA ALA A 291 -9.63 17.91 -11.17
C ALA A 291 -10.02 19.00 -12.20
N ALA A 292 -11.27 18.97 -12.67
CA ALA A 292 -11.84 19.96 -13.57
C ALA A 292 -12.35 21.23 -12.88
N ASP A 293 -12.28 21.31 -11.54
CA ASP A 293 -12.77 22.46 -10.75
C ASP A 293 -14.21 22.86 -11.07
N ILE A 294 -15.10 21.90 -11.19
CA ILE A 294 -16.50 22.14 -11.48
C ILE A 294 -17.15 22.82 -10.27
N LYS A 295 -17.64 24.05 -10.47
CA LYS A 295 -18.32 24.82 -9.45
C LYS A 295 -19.79 24.47 -9.36
N ASN A 296 -20.46 24.48 -10.48
CA ASN A 296 -21.88 24.11 -10.63
C ASN A 296 -22.22 23.86 -12.11
N CYS A 297 -23.43 23.36 -12.34
CA CYS A 297 -24.02 23.26 -13.67
C CYS A 297 -25.31 24.10 -13.68
N VAL A 298 -25.40 25.06 -14.57
CA VAL A 298 -26.60 25.93 -14.73
C VAL A 298 -27.07 25.81 -16.17
N ASP A 299 -28.32 25.41 -16.37
CA ASP A 299 -28.94 25.21 -17.69
C ASP A 299 -28.10 24.32 -18.64
N GLY A 300 -27.50 23.25 -18.09
CA GLY A 300 -26.66 22.33 -18.84
C GLY A 300 -25.23 22.84 -19.12
N VAL A 301 -24.89 24.04 -18.68
CA VAL A 301 -23.54 24.62 -18.84
C VAL A 301 -22.75 24.51 -17.56
N LEU A 302 -21.59 23.84 -17.65
CA LEU A 302 -20.64 23.73 -16.53
C LEU A 302 -19.96 25.06 -16.26
N LYS A 303 -20.00 25.53 -15.03
CA LYS A 303 -19.21 26.66 -14.54
C LYS A 303 -17.98 26.11 -13.80
N LEU A 304 -16.81 26.57 -14.22
CA LEU A 304 -15.53 26.13 -13.66
C LEU A 304 -14.96 27.21 -12.72
N ASN A 305 -14.13 26.79 -11.80
CA ASN A 305 -13.45 27.66 -10.84
C ASN A 305 -11.98 27.81 -11.26
N GLU A 306 -11.71 28.82 -12.09
CA GLU A 306 -10.35 29.07 -12.60
C GLU A 306 -9.38 29.60 -11.51
N PRO A 307 -8.08 29.33 -11.63
CA PRO A 307 -7.43 28.43 -12.58
C PRO A 307 -7.74 26.96 -12.26
N LEU A 308 -7.76 26.08 -13.29
CA LEU A 308 -8.13 24.68 -13.12
C LEU A 308 -6.97 23.88 -12.51
N ARG A 309 -7.28 22.98 -11.54
CA ARG A 309 -6.30 22.05 -10.95
C ARG A 309 -5.63 21.17 -12.00
N VAL A 310 -6.38 20.69 -12.99
CA VAL A 310 -5.83 19.84 -14.06
C VAL A 310 -4.74 20.56 -14.87
N ASN A 311 -4.88 21.86 -15.12
CA ASN A 311 -3.87 22.65 -15.82
C ASN A 311 -2.59 22.76 -14.98
N SER A 312 -2.72 23.05 -13.69
CA SER A 312 -1.60 23.10 -12.76
C SER A 312 -0.89 21.75 -12.61
N MET A 313 -1.66 20.65 -12.56
CA MET A 313 -1.09 19.31 -12.56
C MET A 313 -0.31 19.04 -13.85
N TYR A 314 -0.85 19.41 -15.01
CA TYR A 314 -0.16 19.26 -16.30
C TYR A 314 1.15 20.06 -16.33
N ASN A 315 1.12 21.33 -15.91
CA ASN A 315 2.31 22.19 -15.83
C ASN A 315 3.37 21.62 -14.87
N ALA A 316 2.93 20.98 -13.81
CA ALA A 316 3.80 20.30 -12.85
C ALA A 316 4.36 18.95 -13.33
N GLY A 317 4.09 18.53 -14.57
CA GLY A 317 4.60 17.29 -15.16
C GLY A 317 3.64 16.10 -15.09
N CYS A 318 2.38 16.27 -14.64
CA CYS A 318 1.39 15.21 -14.69
C CYS A 318 1.04 14.85 -16.14
N ARG A 319 1.04 13.57 -16.47
CA ARG A 319 0.70 13.07 -17.81
C ARG A 319 -0.38 11.98 -17.80
N TYR A 320 -0.79 11.57 -16.64
CA TYR A 320 -1.87 10.60 -16.48
C TYR A 320 -2.73 10.93 -15.27
N ILE A 321 -4.05 10.94 -15.46
CA ILE A 321 -5.02 10.98 -14.37
C ILE A 321 -6.08 9.91 -14.65
N GLY A 322 -6.17 8.94 -13.75
CA GLY A 322 -7.25 7.96 -13.74
C GLY A 322 -8.48 8.54 -13.04
N PHE A 323 -9.61 8.58 -13.73
CA PHE A 323 -10.86 9.05 -13.17
C PHE A 323 -11.82 7.90 -12.93
N GLY A 324 -12.46 7.89 -11.74
CA GLY A 324 -13.61 7.04 -11.46
C GLY A 324 -14.85 7.65 -12.10
N ALA A 325 -15.18 7.24 -13.33
CA ALA A 325 -16.41 7.68 -14.00
C ALA A 325 -17.64 6.87 -13.55
N GLU A 326 -17.42 5.68 -13.00
CA GLU A 326 -18.38 4.71 -12.44
C GLU A 326 -19.50 4.32 -13.41
N SER A 327 -20.34 5.29 -13.85
CA SER A 327 -21.43 5.04 -14.79
C SER A 327 -21.75 6.30 -15.61
N ALA A 328 -22.22 6.11 -16.84
CA ALA A 328 -22.84 7.16 -17.65
C ALA A 328 -24.38 7.18 -17.53
N SER A 329 -24.96 6.29 -16.75
CA SER A 329 -26.41 6.22 -16.54
C SER A 329 -26.83 7.08 -15.35
N PRO A 330 -27.72 8.09 -15.54
CA PRO A 330 -28.23 8.91 -14.43
C PRO A 330 -28.80 8.07 -13.30
N ARG A 331 -29.58 7.04 -13.61
CA ARG A 331 -30.18 6.12 -12.63
C ARG A 331 -29.16 5.41 -11.74
N MET A 332 -27.94 5.16 -12.26
CA MET A 332 -26.88 4.49 -11.50
C MET A 332 -26.04 5.47 -10.67
N LEU A 333 -26.15 6.77 -10.97
CA LEU A 333 -25.42 7.83 -10.26
C LEU A 333 -26.25 8.44 -9.11
N GLU A 334 -27.57 8.19 -9.06
CA GLU A 334 -28.48 8.53 -7.95
C GLU A 334 -28.32 7.55 -6.76
#